data_b95bb9da21ca9a7d744b0c57010d93ae
#
_entry.id   b95bb9da21ca9a7d744b0c57010d93ae
#
_cell.length_a   1.000
_cell.length_b   1.000
_cell.length_c   1.000
_cell.angle_alpha   90.00
_cell.angle_beta   90.00
_cell.angle_gamma   90.00
#
_symmetry.space_group_name_H-M   'P 1'
#
loop_
_entity.id
_entity.type
_entity.pdbx_description
1 polymer ?
#
loop_
_entity_poly.entity_id
_entity_poly.type
_entity_poly.pdbx_seq_one_letter_code
_entity_poly.pdbx_strand_id
1 'polypeptide(L)'
;MKERLLNLLAFAITLLIAGCSSSKSSVELSNIEALKSPTSSKISTIRQDVLKQTARSIGAQASLSWRSRQLNLMLNSQKRNLDRIFNFNYLTLDKNVLPPILVEGRNNLNLADDFTIRVSDHEYQIVQPPRFVTAPPNWRNYIWMSYKKPETPNSTLLPQNAAERKIWNEYIQVGWDEGVTQADQIFSANLARLQRDYEGMILYRKLLAQNMVTPPYVSQAELGVTGDGNNIHINDRVLRITAIPQLQIDSKNWRPVISTKHKLTQGSLSNNNNNNNNNKKEKIN
;
A
#
# COMPACT_ATOMS: atom_id res chain seq x y z
N MET A 1 -9.52 4.13 -17.17
CA MET A 1 -9.28 2.66 -17.14
C MET A 1 -8.34 2.25 -16.00
N LYS A 2 -7.22 2.95 -15.77
CA LYS A 2 -6.27 2.64 -14.68
C LYS A 2 -6.88 2.77 -13.28
N GLU A 3 -7.68 3.81 -13.01
CA GLU A 3 -8.32 4.01 -11.69
C GLU A 3 -9.32 2.89 -11.34
N ARG A 4 -10.10 2.42 -12.32
CA ARG A 4 -11.00 1.28 -12.11
C ARG A 4 -10.25 -0.02 -11.86
N LEU A 5 -9.08 -0.19 -12.48
CA LEU A 5 -8.23 -1.38 -12.26
C LEU A 5 -7.56 -1.35 -10.89
N LEU A 6 -7.14 -0.17 -10.43
CA LEU A 6 -6.54 0.06 -9.11
C LEU A 6 -7.57 -0.22 -8.01
N ASN A 7 -8.79 0.31 -8.16
CA ASN A 7 -9.87 0.10 -7.21
C ASN A 7 -10.37 -1.36 -7.23
N LEU A 8 -10.42 -2.02 -8.40
CA LEU A 8 -10.74 -3.45 -8.52
C LEU A 8 -9.66 -4.34 -7.87
N LEU A 9 -8.39 -3.98 -7.99
CA LEU A 9 -7.31 -4.73 -7.36
C LEU A 9 -7.31 -4.53 -5.84
N ALA A 10 -7.53 -3.30 -5.37
CA ALA A 10 -7.68 -3.01 -3.94
C ALA A 10 -8.89 -3.75 -3.35
N PHE A 11 -10.02 -3.76 -4.05
CA PHE A 11 -11.23 -4.49 -3.65
C PHE A 11 -11.03 -6.01 -3.68
N ALA A 12 -10.32 -6.54 -4.69
CA ALA A 12 -9.98 -7.96 -4.76
C ALA A 12 -9.01 -8.39 -3.64
N ILE A 13 -8.04 -7.54 -3.28
CA ILE A 13 -7.11 -7.79 -2.18
C ILE A 13 -7.84 -7.75 -0.83
N THR A 14 -8.78 -6.81 -0.63
CA THR A 14 -9.58 -6.74 0.61
C THR A 14 -10.57 -7.91 0.73
N LEU A 15 -11.18 -8.37 -0.38
CA LEU A 15 -12.09 -9.52 -0.37
C LEU A 15 -11.36 -10.84 -0.08
N LEU A 16 -10.11 -10.99 -0.54
CA LEU A 16 -9.28 -12.17 -0.27
C LEU A 16 -8.84 -12.27 1.20
N ILE A 17 -8.74 -11.13 1.90
CA ILE A 17 -8.42 -11.09 3.34
C ILE A 17 -9.60 -11.60 4.16
N ALA A 18 -10.84 -11.31 3.78
CA ALA A 18 -12.05 -11.74 4.50
C ALA A 18 -12.36 -13.25 4.33
N GLY A 19 -11.88 -13.88 3.26
CA GLY A 19 -12.19 -15.28 2.92
C GLY A 19 -11.26 -16.34 3.52
N CYS A 20 -10.13 -15.97 4.15
CA CYS A 20 -9.11 -16.92 4.62
C CYS A 20 -9.15 -17.25 6.12
N SER A 21 -10.29 -17.11 6.79
CA SER A 21 -10.36 -17.33 8.25
C SER A 21 -10.45 -18.81 8.70
N SER A 22 -10.36 -19.79 7.81
CA SER A 22 -10.59 -21.19 8.22
C SER A 22 -9.60 -22.25 7.74
N SER A 23 -8.48 -21.93 7.13
CA SER A 23 -7.45 -22.94 6.93
C SER A 23 -6.48 -22.96 8.11
N LYS A 24 -6.68 -23.91 8.95
CA LYS A 24 -5.90 -24.29 10.13
C LYS A 24 -4.42 -23.97 10.01
N SER A 25 -4.02 -22.89 10.63
CA SER A 25 -2.69 -22.59 11.15
C SER A 25 -2.17 -23.63 12.16
N SER A 26 -2.72 -24.84 12.09
CA SER A 26 -2.69 -25.83 13.14
C SER A 26 -1.29 -26.29 13.57
N VAL A 27 -0.33 -26.29 12.66
CA VAL A 27 1.02 -26.83 12.99
C VAL A 27 1.84 -25.82 13.82
N GLU A 28 1.73 -24.54 13.55
CA GLU A 28 2.53 -23.53 14.25
C GLU A 28 1.91 -23.16 15.60
N LEU A 29 0.58 -23.09 15.67
CA LEU A 29 -0.15 -22.92 16.94
C LEU A 29 0.01 -24.13 17.84
N SER A 30 -0.13 -25.35 17.33
CA SER A 30 0.06 -26.58 18.12
C SER A 30 1.48 -26.76 18.65
N ASN A 31 2.50 -26.31 17.90
CA ASN A 31 3.88 -26.33 18.38
C ASN A 31 4.10 -25.40 19.59
N ILE A 32 3.39 -24.25 19.63
CA ILE A 32 3.46 -23.31 20.75
C ILE A 32 2.64 -23.83 21.94
N GLU A 33 1.48 -24.42 21.69
CA GLU A 33 0.65 -25.05 22.71
C GLU A 33 1.33 -26.26 23.38
N ALA A 34 2.21 -26.96 22.65
CA ALA A 34 2.91 -28.16 23.13
C ALA A 34 4.14 -27.86 24.01
N LEU A 35 4.54 -26.63 24.28
CA LEU A 35 5.67 -26.28 25.15
C LEU A 35 5.40 -26.74 26.60
N LYS A 36 6.31 -27.54 27.16
CA LYS A 36 6.17 -28.18 28.52
C LYS A 36 7.30 -27.82 29.48
N SER A 37 7.00 -27.74 30.78
CA SER A 37 7.94 -27.68 31.89
C SER A 37 7.49 -28.59 33.05
N PRO A 38 8.38 -29.07 33.97
CA PRO A 38 8.06 -30.08 34.97
C PRO A 38 7.24 -29.56 36.17
N THR A 39 6.64 -30.47 36.91
CA THR A 39 5.44 -30.47 37.75
C THR A 39 5.53 -29.78 39.13
N SER A 40 4.54 -28.98 39.56
CA SER A 40 4.06 -28.85 40.92
C SER A 40 2.68 -28.17 41.06
N SER A 41 1.95 -28.38 42.15
CA SER A 41 0.55 -28.08 42.33
C SER A 41 0.27 -26.87 43.23
N LYS A 42 -0.52 -26.00 42.81
CA LYS A 42 -1.29 -24.83 43.31
C LYS A 42 -0.80 -23.51 42.70
N ILE A 43 -1.68 -22.94 41.94
CA ILE A 43 -1.36 -21.73 41.15
C ILE A 43 -1.70 -20.50 41.99
N SER A 44 -0.71 -19.62 42.26
CA SER A 44 -1.00 -18.27 42.80
C SER A 44 -1.61 -17.39 41.73
N THR A 45 -2.41 -16.39 42.13
CA THR A 45 -3.01 -15.41 41.17
C THR A 45 -1.96 -14.70 40.33
N ILE A 46 -0.84 -14.31 40.94
CA ILE A 46 0.29 -13.67 40.23
C ILE A 46 0.85 -14.60 39.14
N ARG A 47 1.02 -15.89 39.45
CA ARG A 47 1.49 -16.90 38.49
C ARG A 47 0.52 -17.06 37.33
N GLN A 48 -0.79 -17.07 37.59
CA GLN A 48 -1.81 -17.11 36.53
C GLN A 48 -1.71 -15.91 35.59
N ASP A 49 -1.57 -14.72 36.13
CA ASP A 49 -1.50 -13.49 35.31
C ASP A 49 -0.22 -13.45 34.46
N VAL A 50 0.91 -13.88 34.98
CA VAL A 50 2.16 -14.01 34.22
C VAL A 50 1.99 -15.03 33.09
N LEU A 51 1.37 -16.20 33.35
CA LEU A 51 1.11 -17.19 32.29
C LEU A 51 0.17 -16.68 31.22
N LYS A 52 -0.91 -16.00 31.59
CA LYS A 52 -1.85 -15.38 30.63
C LYS A 52 -1.17 -14.37 29.74
N GLN A 53 -0.41 -13.44 30.31
CA GLN A 53 0.27 -12.40 29.55
C GLN A 53 1.35 -13.00 28.63
N THR A 54 2.14 -13.95 29.13
CA THR A 54 3.18 -14.62 28.36
C THR A 54 2.58 -15.40 27.19
N ALA A 55 1.55 -16.23 27.45
CA ALA A 55 0.85 -17.00 26.43
C ALA A 55 0.25 -16.10 25.35
N ARG A 56 -0.48 -15.05 25.76
CA ARG A 56 -1.08 -14.06 24.85
C ARG A 56 -0.04 -13.37 23.97
N SER A 57 1.08 -12.93 24.58
CA SER A 57 2.17 -12.28 23.85
C SER A 57 2.82 -13.20 22.80
N ILE A 58 3.08 -14.46 23.17
CA ILE A 58 3.67 -15.45 22.26
C ILE A 58 2.68 -15.80 21.14
N GLY A 59 1.41 -16.00 21.47
CA GLY A 59 0.35 -16.24 20.48
C GLY A 59 0.26 -15.10 19.47
N ALA A 60 0.25 -13.85 19.94
CA ALA A 60 0.18 -12.66 19.09
C ALA A 60 1.42 -12.52 18.20
N GLN A 61 2.64 -12.71 18.72
CA GLN A 61 3.87 -12.63 17.93
C GLN A 61 3.95 -13.75 16.88
N ALA A 62 3.55 -14.96 17.24
CA ALA A 62 3.56 -16.10 16.33
C ALA A 62 2.58 -15.91 15.18
N SER A 63 1.35 -15.51 15.49
CA SER A 63 0.31 -15.28 14.49
C SER A 63 0.62 -14.07 13.59
N LEU A 64 1.17 -12.99 14.15
CA LEU A 64 1.63 -11.83 13.39
C LEU A 64 2.71 -12.25 12.36
N SER A 65 3.70 -13.04 12.80
CA SER A 65 4.75 -13.58 11.91
C SER A 65 4.18 -14.53 10.87
N TRP A 66 3.26 -15.41 11.24
CA TRP A 66 2.61 -16.35 10.34
C TRP A 66 1.76 -15.62 9.30
N ARG A 67 0.88 -14.69 9.73
CA ARG A 67 -0.02 -13.96 8.84
C ARG A 67 0.75 -13.09 7.85
N SER A 68 1.79 -12.39 8.30
CA SER A 68 2.64 -11.59 7.40
C SER A 68 3.30 -12.44 6.32
N ARG A 69 3.73 -13.65 6.61
CA ARG A 69 4.23 -14.59 5.59
C ARG A 69 3.15 -14.97 4.58
N GLN A 70 1.93 -15.26 5.03
CA GLN A 70 0.79 -15.57 4.14
C GLN A 70 0.49 -14.40 3.21
N LEU A 71 0.44 -13.17 3.75
CA LEU A 71 0.24 -11.96 2.96
C LEU A 71 1.38 -11.75 1.94
N ASN A 72 2.64 -11.96 2.34
CA ASN A 72 3.78 -11.86 1.43
C ASN A 72 3.75 -12.90 0.30
N LEU A 73 3.30 -14.13 0.57
CA LEU A 73 3.10 -15.16 -0.47
C LEU A 73 2.02 -14.73 -1.47
N MET A 74 0.90 -14.19 -0.99
CA MET A 74 -0.15 -13.63 -1.83
C MET A 74 0.38 -12.47 -2.69
N LEU A 75 1.12 -11.53 -2.09
CA LEU A 75 1.73 -10.41 -2.83
C LEU A 75 2.70 -10.90 -3.91
N ASN A 76 3.49 -11.94 -3.63
CA ASN A 76 4.40 -12.52 -4.62
C ASN A 76 3.65 -13.15 -5.79
N SER A 77 2.51 -13.78 -5.56
CA SER A 77 1.68 -14.32 -6.66
C SER A 77 1.18 -13.21 -7.60
N GLN A 78 0.96 -12.01 -7.07
CA GLN A 78 0.51 -10.82 -7.81
C GLN A 78 1.64 -9.87 -8.24
N LYS A 79 2.91 -10.28 -8.07
CA LYS A 79 4.08 -9.44 -8.32
C LYS A 79 4.03 -8.68 -9.64
N ARG A 80 3.75 -9.38 -10.76
CA ARG A 80 3.74 -8.76 -12.10
C ARG A 80 2.68 -7.65 -12.22
N ASN A 81 1.53 -7.85 -11.62
CA ASN A 81 0.44 -6.86 -11.61
C ASN A 81 0.81 -5.66 -10.74
N LEU A 82 1.36 -5.89 -9.55
CA LEU A 82 1.79 -4.85 -8.63
C LEU A 82 2.92 -4.00 -9.21
N ASP A 83 3.94 -4.62 -9.83
CA ASP A 83 5.05 -3.93 -10.50
C ASP A 83 4.56 -3.04 -11.65
N ARG A 84 3.49 -3.47 -12.36
CA ARG A 84 2.91 -2.71 -13.47
C ARG A 84 2.04 -1.54 -12.99
N ILE A 85 1.26 -1.75 -11.92
CA ILE A 85 0.32 -0.75 -11.39
C ILE A 85 1.07 0.33 -10.62
N PHE A 86 1.93 -0.06 -9.67
CA PHE A 86 2.68 0.83 -8.79
C PHE A 86 4.10 1.09 -9.33
N ASN A 87 4.18 1.66 -10.53
CA ASN A 87 5.46 1.98 -11.14
C ASN A 87 5.88 3.42 -10.82
N PHE A 88 6.63 3.61 -9.76
CA PHE A 88 7.13 4.91 -9.31
C PHE A 88 8.22 5.49 -10.23
N ASN A 89 8.88 4.67 -11.06
CA ASN A 89 9.90 5.17 -11.99
C ASN A 89 9.33 6.24 -12.93
N TYR A 90 8.11 6.04 -13.44
CA TYR A 90 7.45 7.03 -14.30
C TYR A 90 7.05 8.33 -13.58
N LEU A 91 6.98 8.28 -12.25
CA LEU A 91 6.58 9.44 -11.44
C LEU A 91 7.78 10.26 -11.00
N THR A 92 8.96 9.66 -10.92
CA THR A 92 10.20 10.34 -10.52
C THR A 92 10.51 11.46 -11.50
N LEU A 93 10.86 12.63 -10.95
CA LEU A 93 11.28 13.80 -11.68
C LEU A 93 12.78 13.74 -12.01
N ASP A 94 13.26 14.71 -12.80
CA ASP A 94 14.68 14.84 -13.11
C ASP A 94 15.53 14.92 -11.85
N LYS A 95 16.80 14.53 -11.97
CA LYS A 95 17.78 14.53 -10.86
C LYS A 95 17.38 13.67 -9.67
N ASN A 96 16.65 12.57 -9.91
CA ASN A 96 16.18 11.62 -8.87
C ASN A 96 15.33 12.28 -7.77
N VAL A 97 14.52 13.25 -8.12
CA VAL A 97 13.58 13.86 -7.19
C VAL A 97 12.25 13.09 -7.22
N LEU A 98 11.85 12.55 -6.09
CA LEU A 98 10.51 12.01 -5.90
C LEU A 98 9.54 13.18 -5.76
N PRO A 99 8.43 13.21 -6.54
CA PRO A 99 7.47 14.32 -6.49
C PRO A 99 6.78 14.44 -5.12
N PRO A 100 6.21 15.60 -4.81
CA PRO A 100 5.39 15.75 -3.62
C PRO A 100 4.15 14.87 -3.69
N ILE A 101 3.60 14.53 -2.53
CA ILE A 101 2.35 13.81 -2.42
C ILE A 101 1.24 14.81 -2.15
N LEU A 102 0.26 14.84 -3.05
CA LEU A 102 -0.94 15.67 -2.92
C LEU A 102 -2.16 14.81 -2.60
N VAL A 103 -3.09 15.39 -1.88
CA VAL A 103 -4.42 14.83 -1.67
C VAL A 103 -5.47 15.79 -2.19
N GLU A 104 -6.57 15.24 -2.69
CA GLU A 104 -7.75 15.99 -3.13
C GLU A 104 -8.91 15.69 -2.19
N GLY A 105 -9.44 16.73 -1.54
CA GLY A 105 -10.74 16.71 -0.87
C GLY A 105 -11.83 17.17 -1.84
N ARG A 106 -13.00 16.58 -1.73
CA ARG A 106 -14.17 16.97 -2.54
C ARG A 106 -15.36 17.27 -1.64
N ASN A 107 -16.13 18.29 -2.03
CA ASN A 107 -17.32 18.73 -1.30
C ASN A 107 -17.01 18.98 0.19
N ASN A 108 -15.90 19.65 0.45
CA ASN A 108 -15.48 19.95 1.80
C ASN A 108 -16.40 21.04 2.40
N LEU A 109 -16.94 20.72 3.58
CA LEU A 109 -17.73 21.62 4.41
C LEU A 109 -16.90 22.00 5.63
N ASN A 110 -16.61 23.28 5.79
CA ASN A 110 -15.91 23.79 6.94
C ASN A 110 -16.83 24.78 7.69
N LEU A 111 -17.16 24.44 8.93
CA LEU A 111 -17.95 25.30 9.80
C LEU A 111 -17.04 26.44 10.32
N ALA A 112 -17.29 27.65 9.87
CA ALA A 112 -16.54 28.82 10.32
C ALA A 112 -17.08 29.33 11.67
N ASP A 113 -18.40 29.30 11.84
CA ASP A 113 -19.13 29.60 13.08
C ASP A 113 -20.53 28.96 13.00
N ASP A 114 -21.36 29.16 14.05
CA ASP A 114 -22.71 28.55 14.14
C ASP A 114 -23.65 28.95 13.00
N PHE A 115 -23.35 30.02 12.27
CA PHE A 115 -24.17 30.59 11.21
C PHE A 115 -23.51 30.57 9.82
N THR A 116 -22.22 30.17 9.76
CA THR A 116 -21.42 30.30 8.52
C THR A 116 -20.75 28.98 8.16
N ILE A 117 -21.12 28.42 7.01
CA ILE A 117 -20.47 27.24 6.43
C ILE A 117 -19.71 27.67 5.18
N ARG A 118 -18.44 27.31 5.12
CA ARG A 118 -17.61 27.43 3.92
C ARG A 118 -17.67 26.14 3.14
N VAL A 119 -18.03 26.21 1.87
CA VAL A 119 -18.14 25.07 0.97
C VAL A 119 -17.07 25.17 -0.10
N SER A 120 -16.37 24.09 -0.37
CA SER A 120 -15.39 23.97 -1.45
C SER A 120 -15.62 22.70 -2.24
N ASP A 121 -15.82 22.82 -3.56
CA ASP A 121 -16.01 21.66 -4.44
C ASP A 121 -14.74 20.79 -4.50
N HIS A 122 -13.57 21.44 -4.54
CA HIS A 122 -12.26 20.81 -4.55
C HIS A 122 -11.31 21.51 -3.61
N GLU A 123 -10.57 20.73 -2.86
CA GLU A 123 -9.46 21.20 -2.02
C GLU A 123 -8.23 20.37 -2.33
N TYR A 124 -7.09 21.02 -2.60
CA TYR A 124 -5.82 20.34 -2.83
C TYR A 124 -4.85 20.69 -1.71
N GLN A 125 -4.20 19.66 -1.17
CA GLN A 125 -3.20 19.82 -0.11
C GLN A 125 -1.94 19.04 -0.43
N ILE A 126 -0.76 19.66 -0.23
CA ILE A 126 0.53 19.00 -0.28
C ILE A 126 0.80 18.39 1.10
N VAL A 127 0.71 17.06 1.21
CA VAL A 127 0.91 16.34 2.49
C VAL A 127 2.35 15.94 2.72
N GLN A 128 3.14 15.78 1.64
CA GLN A 128 4.58 15.54 1.73
C GLN A 128 5.32 16.35 0.67
N PRO A 129 6.43 17.03 1.04
CA PRO A 129 7.26 17.75 0.08
C PRO A 129 8.05 16.79 -0.82
N PRO A 130 8.60 17.30 -1.94
CA PRO A 130 9.51 16.53 -2.79
C PRO A 130 10.80 16.20 -2.04
N ARG A 131 11.46 15.11 -2.43
CA ARG A 131 12.73 14.68 -1.80
C ARG A 131 13.61 13.96 -2.81
N PHE A 132 14.93 14.01 -2.57
CA PHE A 132 15.84 13.15 -3.32
C PHE A 132 15.68 11.69 -2.91
N VAL A 133 15.85 10.80 -3.87
CA VAL A 133 15.91 9.36 -3.65
C VAL A 133 17.09 8.78 -4.44
N THR A 134 17.75 7.79 -3.88
CA THR A 134 18.80 7.04 -4.59
C THR A 134 18.21 6.11 -5.64
N ALA A 135 17.04 5.57 -5.35
CA ALA A 135 16.23 4.78 -6.27
C ALA A 135 14.74 5.06 -5.98
N PRO A 136 13.88 5.07 -7.01
CA PRO A 136 12.44 5.17 -6.81
C PRO A 136 11.93 4.04 -5.90
N PRO A 137 10.99 4.34 -4.99
CA PRO A 137 10.40 3.31 -4.15
C PRO A 137 9.60 2.32 -4.99
N ASN A 138 9.32 1.16 -4.44
CA ASN A 138 8.42 0.19 -5.02
C ASN A 138 7.36 -0.23 -3.99
N TRP A 139 6.33 -0.94 -4.42
CA TRP A 139 5.25 -1.37 -3.56
C TRP A 139 5.72 -2.20 -2.35
N ARG A 140 6.85 -2.95 -2.46
CA ARG A 140 7.41 -3.72 -1.34
C ARG A 140 7.88 -2.84 -0.20
N ASN A 141 8.39 -1.64 -0.49
CA ASN A 141 8.81 -0.70 0.55
C ASN A 141 7.65 -0.24 1.44
N TYR A 142 6.41 -0.41 0.98
CA TYR A 142 5.20 -0.04 1.70
C TYR A 142 4.53 -1.23 2.39
N ILE A 143 4.25 -2.30 1.65
CA ILE A 143 3.33 -3.36 2.09
C ILE A 143 4.00 -4.69 2.41
N TRP A 144 5.30 -4.83 2.15
CA TRP A 144 6.04 -6.02 2.55
C TRP A 144 6.26 -6.02 4.05
N MET A 145 5.82 -7.09 4.72
CA MET A 145 5.92 -7.22 6.17
C MET A 145 6.91 -8.33 6.53
N SER A 146 7.81 -8.06 7.48
CA SER A 146 8.77 -9.04 7.96
C SER A 146 8.81 -9.01 9.48
N TYR A 147 8.17 -10.00 10.10
CA TYR A 147 8.15 -10.18 11.55
C TYR A 147 8.84 -11.48 11.91
N LYS A 148 9.67 -11.42 12.95
CA LYS A 148 10.35 -12.59 13.50
C LYS A 148 9.34 -13.47 14.22
N LYS A 149 9.59 -14.78 14.21
CA LYS A 149 8.88 -15.72 15.10
C LYS A 149 9.23 -15.39 16.56
N PRO A 150 8.32 -15.64 17.52
CA PRO A 150 8.63 -15.48 18.92
C PRO A 150 9.76 -16.43 19.34
N GLU A 151 10.60 -15.96 20.24
CA GLU A 151 11.57 -16.81 20.91
C GLU A 151 10.89 -17.64 21.99
N THR A 152 11.43 -18.83 22.25
CA THR A 152 10.94 -19.67 23.34
C THR A 152 11.20 -18.97 24.68
N PRO A 153 10.17 -18.73 25.50
CA PRO A 153 10.34 -18.08 26.78
C PRO A 153 11.13 -18.95 27.77
N ASN A 154 11.60 -18.33 28.84
CA ASN A 154 12.26 -19.06 29.93
C ASN A 154 11.35 -20.18 30.45
N SER A 155 11.91 -21.32 30.78
CA SER A 155 11.18 -22.48 31.29
C SER A 155 10.30 -22.18 32.53
N THR A 156 10.69 -21.19 33.33
CA THR A 156 9.90 -20.72 34.48
C THR A 156 8.58 -20.07 34.10
N LEU A 157 8.49 -19.53 32.87
CA LEU A 157 7.28 -18.91 32.33
C LEU A 157 6.39 -19.91 31.57
N LEU A 158 6.83 -21.15 31.41
CA LEU A 158 6.06 -22.20 30.77
C LEU A 158 5.11 -22.89 31.74
N PRO A 159 4.00 -23.49 31.27
CA PRO A 159 3.05 -24.21 32.12
C PRO A 159 3.69 -25.45 32.75
N GLN A 160 3.54 -25.61 34.08
CA GLN A 160 4.13 -26.69 34.87
C GLN A 160 3.15 -27.83 35.17
N ASN A 161 1.84 -27.58 35.11
CA ASN A 161 0.81 -28.54 35.40
C ASN A 161 -0.37 -28.45 34.44
N ALA A 162 -1.33 -29.37 34.51
CA ALA A 162 -2.48 -29.43 33.61
C ALA A 162 -3.40 -28.21 33.73
N ALA A 163 -3.55 -27.61 34.91
CA ALA A 163 -4.39 -26.43 35.12
C ALA A 163 -3.74 -25.19 34.48
N GLU A 164 -2.42 -25.01 34.66
CA GLU A 164 -1.67 -23.96 33.98
C GLU A 164 -1.71 -24.10 32.44
N ARG A 165 -1.65 -25.34 31.95
CA ARG A 165 -1.74 -25.61 30.51
C ARG A 165 -3.08 -25.22 29.93
N LYS A 166 -4.18 -25.44 30.65
CA LYS A 166 -5.51 -25.00 30.20
C LYS A 166 -5.54 -23.48 30.02
N ILE A 167 -5.03 -22.74 31.02
CA ILE A 167 -4.92 -21.26 30.94
C ILE A 167 -4.00 -20.86 29.77
N TRP A 168 -2.85 -21.52 29.64
CA TRP A 168 -1.90 -21.26 28.57
C TRP A 168 -2.54 -21.41 27.18
N ASN A 169 -3.20 -22.53 26.90
CA ASN A 169 -3.82 -22.78 25.60
C ASN A 169 -4.95 -21.80 25.29
N GLU A 170 -5.76 -21.44 26.28
CA GLU A 170 -6.79 -20.44 26.15
C GLU A 170 -6.21 -19.08 25.74
N TYR A 171 -5.18 -18.62 26.44
CA TYR A 171 -4.60 -17.29 26.18
C TYR A 171 -3.67 -17.25 24.97
N ILE A 172 -3.05 -18.36 24.56
CA ILE A 172 -2.40 -18.47 23.25
C ILE A 172 -3.41 -18.25 22.14
N GLN A 173 -4.60 -18.85 22.23
CA GLN A 173 -5.64 -18.68 21.21
C GLN A 173 -6.10 -17.22 21.15
N VAL A 174 -6.35 -16.58 22.28
CA VAL A 174 -6.69 -15.15 22.36
C VAL A 174 -5.60 -14.30 21.69
N GLY A 175 -4.33 -14.53 22.06
CA GLY A 175 -3.21 -13.81 21.46
C GLY A 175 -3.07 -14.09 19.97
N TRP A 176 -3.32 -15.33 19.53
CA TRP A 176 -3.29 -15.68 18.11
C TRP A 176 -4.29 -14.87 17.29
N ASP A 177 -5.53 -14.79 17.73
CA ASP A 177 -6.59 -14.05 17.03
C ASP A 177 -6.29 -12.54 17.01
N GLU A 178 -5.73 -12.01 18.10
CA GLU A 178 -5.27 -10.62 18.17
C GLU A 178 -4.13 -10.33 17.17
N GLY A 179 -3.14 -11.22 17.11
CA GLY A 179 -2.00 -11.02 16.22
C GLY A 179 -2.35 -11.16 14.74
N VAL A 180 -3.29 -12.03 14.36
CA VAL A 180 -3.86 -12.09 13.01
C VAL A 180 -4.55 -10.78 12.67
N THR A 181 -5.43 -10.31 13.57
CA THR A 181 -6.15 -9.04 13.39
C THR A 181 -5.19 -7.86 13.24
N GLN A 182 -4.16 -7.82 14.09
CA GLN A 182 -3.12 -6.78 14.01
C GLN A 182 -2.36 -6.81 12.68
N ALA A 183 -2.00 -8.02 12.19
CA ALA A 183 -1.33 -8.16 10.90
C ALA A 183 -2.17 -7.59 9.75
N ASP A 184 -3.48 -7.91 9.72
CA ASP A 184 -4.40 -7.45 8.71
C ASP A 184 -4.63 -5.92 8.79
N GLN A 185 -4.71 -5.36 9.99
CA GLN A 185 -4.79 -3.91 10.19
C GLN A 185 -3.53 -3.18 9.70
N ILE A 186 -2.35 -3.69 10.04
CA ILE A 186 -1.07 -3.13 9.58
C ILE A 186 -0.99 -3.20 8.05
N PHE A 187 -1.38 -4.33 7.46
CA PHE A 187 -1.38 -4.50 6.01
C PHE A 187 -2.34 -3.51 5.33
N SER A 188 -3.56 -3.37 5.85
CA SER A 188 -4.55 -2.42 5.32
C SER A 188 -4.07 -0.97 5.40
N ALA A 189 -3.49 -0.57 6.53
CA ALA A 189 -2.92 0.77 6.71
C ALA A 189 -1.75 1.03 5.74
N ASN A 190 -0.87 0.04 5.56
CA ASN A 190 0.24 0.12 4.63
C ASN A 190 -0.22 0.20 3.16
N LEU A 191 -1.24 -0.57 2.81
CA LEU A 191 -1.85 -0.53 1.47
C LEU A 191 -2.49 0.83 1.19
N ALA A 192 -3.25 1.36 2.15
CA ALA A 192 -3.83 2.70 2.04
C ALA A 192 -2.76 3.79 1.87
N ARG A 193 -1.63 3.67 2.59
CA ARG A 193 -0.48 4.56 2.42
C ARG A 193 0.14 4.45 1.04
N LEU A 194 0.34 3.22 0.51
CA LEU A 194 0.85 3.00 -0.84
C LEU A 194 -0.05 3.65 -1.89
N GLN A 195 -1.36 3.44 -1.78
CA GLN A 195 -2.35 4.03 -2.70
C GLN A 195 -2.32 5.55 -2.63
N ARG A 196 -2.44 6.13 -1.42
CA ARG A 196 -2.40 7.58 -1.22
C ARG A 196 -1.14 8.21 -1.81
N ASP A 197 0.03 7.62 -1.53
CA ASP A 197 1.29 8.19 -1.98
C ASP A 197 1.44 8.09 -3.50
N TYR A 198 1.06 6.96 -4.10
CA TYR A 198 1.11 6.76 -5.54
C TYR A 198 0.12 7.65 -6.29
N GLU A 199 -1.14 7.69 -5.84
CA GLU A 199 -2.19 8.54 -6.43
C GLU A 199 -1.88 10.03 -6.23
N GLY A 200 -1.34 10.39 -5.06
CA GLY A 200 -0.93 11.76 -4.77
C GLY A 200 0.20 12.26 -5.68
N MET A 201 1.16 11.41 -6.04
CA MET A 201 2.19 11.75 -7.02
C MET A 201 1.62 11.85 -8.45
N ILE A 202 0.65 11.00 -8.82
CA ILE A 202 -0.08 11.12 -10.09
C ILE A 202 -0.86 12.44 -10.14
N LEU A 203 -1.56 12.78 -9.05
CA LEU A 203 -2.30 14.03 -8.91
C LEU A 203 -1.36 15.23 -9.08
N TYR A 204 -0.20 15.19 -8.43
CA TYR A 204 0.83 16.23 -8.62
C TYR A 204 1.17 16.42 -10.11
N ARG A 205 1.47 15.34 -10.84
CA ARG A 205 1.79 15.44 -12.27
C ARG A 205 0.64 15.99 -13.11
N LYS A 206 -0.59 15.63 -12.74
CA LYS A 206 -1.80 16.16 -13.38
C LYS A 206 -1.93 17.68 -13.15
N LEU A 207 -1.80 18.13 -11.90
CA LEU A 207 -1.89 19.55 -11.56
C LEU A 207 -0.71 20.37 -12.12
N LEU A 208 0.48 19.76 -12.18
CA LEU A 208 1.65 20.39 -12.83
C LEU A 208 1.40 20.64 -14.32
N ALA A 209 0.82 19.66 -15.03
CA ALA A 209 0.45 19.84 -16.45
C ALA A 209 -0.64 20.93 -16.65
N GLN A 210 -1.48 21.14 -15.65
CA GLN A 210 -2.51 22.18 -15.60
C GLN A 210 -1.98 23.52 -15.11
N ASN A 211 -0.71 23.64 -14.77
CA ASN A 211 -0.10 24.83 -14.16
C ASN A 211 -0.75 25.26 -12.84
N MET A 212 -1.37 24.31 -12.13
CA MET A 212 -2.02 24.52 -10.81
C MET A 212 -1.05 24.31 -9.64
N VAL A 213 0.14 23.76 -9.91
CA VAL A 213 1.23 23.59 -8.95
C VAL A 213 2.56 23.88 -9.63
N THR A 214 3.51 24.44 -8.90
CA THR A 214 4.86 24.72 -9.42
C THR A 214 5.77 23.50 -9.32
N PRO A 215 6.76 23.34 -10.22
CA PRO A 215 7.77 22.30 -10.09
C PRO A 215 8.75 22.63 -8.95
N PRO A 216 9.43 21.60 -8.35
CA PRO A 216 10.54 21.85 -7.46
C PRO A 216 11.73 22.41 -8.27
N TYR A 217 12.46 23.35 -7.67
CA TYR A 217 13.71 23.84 -8.25
C TYR A 217 14.92 23.18 -7.57
N VAL A 218 15.80 22.59 -8.39
CA VAL A 218 17.02 21.93 -7.91
C VAL A 218 18.22 22.71 -8.41
N SER A 219 18.90 23.36 -7.47
CA SER A 219 20.22 23.96 -7.73
C SER A 219 21.31 22.88 -7.75
N GLN A 220 22.37 23.15 -8.49
CA GLN A 220 23.54 22.30 -8.61
C GLN A 220 24.80 23.15 -8.41
N ALA A 221 25.68 22.68 -7.54
CA ALA A 221 27.04 23.23 -7.39
C ALA A 221 28.05 22.15 -7.77
N GLU A 222 28.98 22.49 -8.63
CA GLU A 222 30.06 21.60 -9.04
C GLU A 222 31.29 21.83 -8.13
N LEU A 223 31.79 20.77 -7.55
CA LEU A 223 32.92 20.78 -6.64
C LEU A 223 34.22 20.29 -7.33
N GLY A 224 34.09 19.67 -8.51
CA GLY A 224 35.20 19.15 -9.28
C GLY A 224 35.74 17.84 -8.73
N VAL A 225 36.93 17.84 -8.21
CA VAL A 225 37.57 16.68 -7.58
C VAL A 225 37.65 16.94 -6.08
N THR A 226 37.03 16.06 -5.29
CA THR A 226 37.03 16.10 -3.82
C THR A 226 37.52 14.76 -3.27
N GLY A 227 37.88 14.71 -2.01
CA GLY A 227 38.24 13.46 -1.35
C GLY A 227 39.26 13.61 -0.24
N ASP A 228 39.76 12.49 0.20
CA ASP A 228 40.84 12.34 1.19
C ASP A 228 41.89 11.34 0.67
N GLY A 229 42.89 10.98 1.49
CA GLY A 229 43.95 10.04 1.10
C GLY A 229 43.46 8.62 0.74
N ASN A 230 42.19 8.24 1.08
CA ASN A 230 41.63 6.91 0.87
C ASN A 230 40.52 6.91 -0.16
N ASN A 231 39.86 8.05 -0.38
CA ASN A 231 38.69 8.18 -1.27
C ASN A 231 38.85 9.42 -2.16
N ILE A 232 38.49 9.29 -3.43
CA ILE A 232 38.47 10.40 -4.38
C ILE A 232 37.13 10.40 -5.12
N HIS A 233 36.51 11.56 -5.24
CA HIS A 233 35.27 11.80 -5.99
C HIS A 233 35.59 12.69 -7.17
N ILE A 234 35.39 12.19 -8.38
CA ILE A 234 35.62 12.91 -9.64
C ILE A 234 34.30 13.43 -10.18
N ASN A 235 34.26 14.69 -10.61
CA ASN A 235 33.01 15.38 -11.01
C ASN A 235 31.97 15.42 -9.88
N ASP A 236 32.48 15.65 -8.66
CA ASP A 236 31.61 15.75 -7.48
C ASP A 236 30.67 16.96 -7.61
N ARG A 237 29.41 16.73 -7.26
CA ARG A 237 28.33 17.73 -7.40
C ARG A 237 27.39 17.68 -6.22
N VAL A 238 27.04 18.84 -5.69
CA VAL A 238 26.00 18.99 -4.68
C VAL A 238 24.69 19.42 -5.35
N LEU A 239 23.65 18.63 -5.19
CA LEU A 239 22.30 18.95 -5.60
C LEU A 239 21.47 19.35 -4.39
N ARG A 240 20.71 20.44 -4.49
CA ARG A 240 19.84 20.94 -3.42
C ARG A 240 18.49 21.37 -3.99
N ILE A 241 17.38 20.92 -3.37
CA ILE A 241 16.06 21.46 -3.64
C ILE A 241 16.00 22.83 -2.95
N THR A 242 15.97 23.91 -3.73
CA THR A 242 15.98 25.30 -3.24
C THR A 242 14.61 25.96 -3.28
N ALA A 243 13.68 25.41 -4.10
CA ALA A 243 12.28 25.80 -4.04
C ALA A 243 11.40 24.56 -4.03
N ILE A 244 10.48 24.52 -3.07
CA ILE A 244 9.47 23.45 -2.99
C ILE A 244 8.25 23.84 -3.84
N PRO A 245 7.51 22.86 -4.38
CA PRO A 245 6.25 23.09 -5.07
C PRO A 245 5.24 23.83 -4.23
N GLN A 246 4.53 24.75 -4.86
CA GLN A 246 3.44 25.53 -4.26
C GLN A 246 2.20 25.46 -5.15
N LEU A 247 1.01 25.43 -4.55
CA LEU A 247 -0.25 25.47 -5.27
C LEU A 247 -0.46 26.90 -5.83
N GLN A 248 -0.84 27.00 -7.09
CA GLN A 248 -1.11 28.25 -7.77
C GLN A 248 -2.55 28.71 -7.49
N ILE A 249 -2.71 29.76 -6.69
CA ILE A 249 -4.02 30.31 -6.31
C ILE A 249 -4.65 31.19 -7.38
N ASP A 250 -3.84 31.74 -8.31
CA ASP A 250 -4.37 32.57 -9.42
C ASP A 250 -4.83 31.67 -10.57
N SER A 251 -6.14 31.51 -10.70
CA SER A 251 -6.77 30.67 -11.73
C SER A 251 -6.52 31.16 -13.16
N LYS A 252 -6.10 32.40 -13.39
CA LYS A 252 -5.75 32.93 -14.70
C LYS A 252 -4.51 32.22 -15.29
N ASN A 253 -3.66 31.68 -14.43
CA ASN A 253 -2.45 30.95 -14.81
C ASN A 253 -2.71 29.46 -15.10
N TRP A 254 -3.91 28.96 -14.81
CA TRP A 254 -4.24 27.56 -15.00
C TRP A 254 -4.44 27.24 -16.48
N ARG A 255 -4.05 26.03 -16.87
CA ARG A 255 -4.21 25.54 -18.25
C ARG A 255 -5.28 24.48 -18.30
N PRO A 256 -6.28 24.56 -19.21
CA PRO A 256 -7.26 23.51 -19.38
C PRO A 256 -6.57 22.24 -19.92
N VAL A 257 -6.95 21.08 -19.40
CA VAL A 257 -6.54 19.81 -19.99
C VAL A 257 -7.42 19.54 -21.20
N ILE A 258 -6.83 19.57 -22.37
CA ILE A 258 -7.49 19.13 -23.61
C ILE A 258 -7.52 17.59 -23.56
N SER A 259 -8.63 17.02 -23.09
CA SER A 259 -8.87 15.60 -23.25
C SER A 259 -9.37 15.35 -24.67
N THR A 260 -8.51 14.88 -25.56
CA THR A 260 -8.94 14.32 -26.83
C THR A 260 -9.75 13.06 -26.53
N LYS A 261 -11.07 13.18 -26.49
CA LYS A 261 -11.94 12.01 -26.54
C LYS A 261 -11.69 11.36 -27.90
N HIS A 262 -10.90 10.31 -27.96
CA HIS A 262 -10.93 9.39 -29.09
C HIS A 262 -12.37 8.85 -29.17
N LYS A 263 -13.15 9.39 -30.12
CA LYS A 263 -14.38 8.76 -30.56
C LYS A 263 -13.99 7.39 -31.07
N LEU A 264 -14.24 6.35 -30.28
CA LEU A 264 -14.28 4.99 -30.80
C LEU A 264 -15.38 5.00 -31.85
N THR A 265 -15.00 5.11 -33.10
CA THR A 265 -15.87 4.90 -34.24
C THR A 265 -16.35 3.47 -34.12
N GLN A 266 -17.61 3.29 -33.73
CA GLN A 266 -18.29 2.01 -33.85
C GLN A 266 -18.24 1.68 -35.35
N GLY A 267 -17.40 0.69 -35.67
CA GLY A 267 -17.42 0.10 -37.00
C GLY A 267 -18.81 -0.46 -37.25
N SER A 268 -19.52 0.15 -38.19
CA SER A 268 -20.75 -0.38 -38.74
C SER A 268 -20.49 -1.79 -39.25
N LEU A 269 -21.00 -2.79 -38.53
CA LEU A 269 -21.17 -4.13 -39.09
C LEU A 269 -22.14 -4.04 -40.25
N SER A 270 -21.59 -3.91 -41.48
CA SER A 270 -22.33 -4.12 -42.70
C SER A 270 -22.78 -5.56 -42.75
N ASN A 271 -24.05 -5.78 -42.50
CA ASN A 271 -24.74 -7.04 -42.78
C ASN A 271 -24.81 -7.24 -44.28
N ASN A 272 -23.90 -8.04 -44.81
CA ASN A 272 -23.99 -8.57 -46.18
C ASN A 272 -24.91 -9.80 -46.14
N ASN A 273 -26.24 -9.57 -46.24
CA ASN A 273 -27.19 -10.61 -46.60
C ASN A 273 -27.19 -10.81 -48.10
N ASN A 274 -26.44 -11.75 -48.55
CA ASN A 274 -26.56 -12.38 -49.86
C ASN A 274 -27.87 -13.15 -49.90
N ASN A 275 -28.89 -12.62 -50.55
CA ASN A 275 -30.01 -13.40 -51.05
C ASN A 275 -29.81 -13.67 -52.54
N ASN A 276 -29.33 -14.87 -52.82
CA ASN A 276 -29.51 -15.54 -54.09
C ASN A 276 -30.97 -15.82 -54.30
N ASN A 277 -31.59 -15.26 -55.33
CA ASN A 277 -32.71 -15.93 -55.99
C ASN A 277 -32.66 -15.69 -57.50
N ASN A 278 -32.46 -16.81 -58.14
CA ASN A 278 -32.72 -17.10 -59.55
C ASN A 278 -34.05 -16.54 -60.01
N ASN A 279 -34.06 -15.92 -61.17
CA ASN A 279 -35.04 -16.37 -62.21
C ASN A 279 -34.66 -15.87 -63.59
N LYS A 280 -34.47 -16.80 -64.41
CA LYS A 280 -34.54 -17.08 -65.81
C LYS A 280 -35.74 -16.40 -66.52
N LYS A 281 -35.50 -15.74 -67.65
CA LYS A 281 -36.26 -15.81 -68.92
C LYS A 281 -35.73 -14.72 -69.85
N GLU A 282 -35.03 -15.11 -70.92
CA GLU A 282 -35.54 -15.40 -72.27
C GLU A 282 -36.23 -14.18 -72.96
N LYS A 283 -35.67 -13.69 -73.97
CA LYS A 283 -35.99 -13.71 -75.43
C LYS A 283 -35.75 -12.40 -76.16
N ILE A 284 -35.02 -12.51 -77.26
CA ILE A 284 -35.33 -12.09 -78.65
C ILE A 284 -35.40 -10.55 -78.92
N ASN A 285 -34.51 -10.03 -79.59
CA ASN A 285 -34.24 -9.73 -81.06
C ASN A 285 -32.86 -9.02 -81.19
#